data_6506bdf339325e959db6e6280e1f579e
#
_entry.id   6506bdf339325e959db6e6280e1f579e
#
_cell.length_a   1.000
_cell.length_b   1.000
_cell.length_c   1.000
_cell.angle_alpha   90.00
_cell.angle_beta   90.00
_cell.angle_gamma   90.00
#
_symmetry.space_group_name_H-M   'P 1'
#
loop_
_entity.id
_entity.type
_entity.pdbx_description
1 polymer ?
#
loop_
_entity_poly.entity_id
_entity_poly.type
_entity_poly.pdbx_seq_one_letter_code
_entity_poly.pdbx_strand_id
1 'polypeptide(L)'
;MTDWFRLERTAVLAVDLQGENLPEGACAVENYPDVLSKAHKVLAACRRTGFPIIYTRHWLDPRGIDAPRYESLDDRGRPPHSVAGSTRGEICPEVAPQDGDIVIDKQRFTAFYGTKLDLVLNRMDIEHLIIFGVWTEACLETTVWDALWRDFRITLVKDACGSATETIHKTAMLDMANWLRGGMIFGAEELVKALDGNDYRAWRFEKPFSMPYRTETIDSLYESL
;
A
#
# COMPACT_ATOMS: atom_id res chain seq x y z
N MET A 1 2.31 14.15 20.31
CA MET A 1 2.29 13.77 18.88
C MET A 1 3.49 14.39 18.22
N THR A 2 4.35 13.61 17.62
CA THR A 2 5.55 14.13 16.94
C THR A 2 5.11 14.94 15.71
N ASP A 3 5.88 15.96 15.30
CA ASP A 3 5.61 16.84 14.14
C ASP A 3 5.42 16.13 12.78
N TRP A 4 5.50 14.79 12.76
CA TRP A 4 5.38 13.96 11.57
C TRP A 4 3.94 13.72 11.12
N PHE A 5 3.01 13.59 12.07
CA PHE A 5 1.60 13.38 11.78
C PHE A 5 0.79 14.63 12.10
N ARG A 6 0.63 15.49 11.13
CA ARG A 6 -0.35 16.58 11.21
C ARG A 6 -1.70 15.98 10.84
N LEU A 7 -2.60 15.86 11.81
CA LEU A 7 -3.92 15.22 11.62
C LEU A 7 -4.65 15.73 10.39
N GLU A 8 -4.66 17.02 10.22
CA GLU A 8 -5.36 17.72 9.12
C GLU A 8 -4.71 17.52 7.75
N ARG A 9 -3.47 17.03 7.69
CA ARG A 9 -2.68 16.91 6.45
C ARG A 9 -2.14 15.49 6.18
N THR A 10 -2.64 14.51 6.92
CA THR A 10 -2.26 13.09 6.75
C THR A 10 -3.45 12.28 6.28
N ALA A 11 -3.26 11.45 5.26
CA ALA A 11 -4.23 10.45 4.83
C ALA A 11 -3.60 9.04 4.81
N VAL A 12 -4.46 8.05 4.89
CA VAL A 12 -4.10 6.63 4.74
C VAL A 12 -4.45 6.16 3.33
N LEU A 13 -3.53 5.46 2.69
CA LEU A 13 -3.74 4.81 1.40
C LEU A 13 -3.54 3.31 1.53
N ALA A 14 -4.66 2.58 1.56
CA ALA A 14 -4.70 1.12 1.62
C ALA A 14 -4.79 0.57 0.18
N VAL A 15 -3.70 -0.05 -0.29
CA VAL A 15 -3.53 -0.42 -1.69
C VAL A 15 -3.97 -1.86 -1.93
N ASP A 16 -5.01 -2.04 -2.74
CA ASP A 16 -5.44 -3.30 -3.37
C ASP A 16 -5.58 -4.52 -2.43
N LEU A 17 -6.13 -4.31 -1.24
CA LEU A 17 -6.36 -5.38 -0.25
C LEU A 17 -7.57 -6.25 -0.66
N GLN A 18 -7.48 -6.89 -1.83
CA GLN A 18 -8.57 -7.61 -2.52
C GLN A 18 -8.51 -9.12 -2.29
N GLY A 19 -9.65 -9.79 -2.46
CA GLY A 19 -9.81 -11.23 -2.25
C GLY A 19 -9.05 -12.11 -3.24
N GLU A 20 -8.62 -11.57 -4.38
CA GLU A 20 -7.80 -12.30 -5.35
C GLU A 20 -6.36 -12.56 -4.88
N ASN A 21 -5.92 -11.87 -3.83
CA ASN A 21 -4.61 -12.05 -3.19
C ASN A 21 -4.61 -13.16 -2.12
N LEU A 22 -5.76 -13.74 -1.81
CA LEU A 22 -5.86 -14.92 -0.94
C LEU A 22 -5.17 -16.16 -1.58
N PRO A 23 -4.77 -17.18 -0.82
CA PRO A 23 -4.02 -18.32 -1.32
C PRO A 23 -4.62 -19.03 -2.53
N GLU A 24 -5.95 -19.05 -2.68
CA GLU A 24 -6.65 -19.65 -3.83
C GLU A 24 -6.99 -18.64 -4.93
N GLY A 25 -6.48 -17.41 -4.82
CA GLY A 25 -6.69 -16.34 -5.78
C GLY A 25 -5.73 -16.37 -6.96
N ALA A 26 -6.05 -15.61 -7.99
CA ALA A 26 -5.22 -15.51 -9.20
C ALA A 26 -3.89 -14.78 -8.93
N CYS A 27 -3.85 -13.95 -7.90
CA CYS A 27 -2.72 -13.10 -7.52
C CYS A 27 -2.30 -13.38 -6.06
N ALA A 28 -2.06 -14.65 -5.71
CA ALA A 28 -1.79 -15.05 -4.34
C ALA A 28 -0.56 -14.33 -3.74
N VAL A 29 -0.75 -13.76 -2.56
CA VAL A 29 0.30 -13.13 -1.75
C VAL A 29 0.70 -14.07 -0.62
N GLU A 30 2.00 -14.26 -0.42
CA GLU A 30 2.52 -15.09 0.66
C GLU A 30 2.12 -14.49 2.03
N ASN A 31 1.64 -15.34 2.93
CA ASN A 31 1.18 -14.94 4.28
C ASN A 31 0.10 -13.84 4.29
N TYR A 32 -0.71 -13.73 3.24
CA TYR A 32 -1.70 -12.66 3.09
C TYR A 32 -2.68 -12.51 4.27
N PRO A 33 -3.18 -13.56 4.93
CA PRO A 33 -4.01 -13.41 6.13
C PRO A 33 -3.32 -12.63 7.26
N ASP A 34 -2.00 -12.76 7.42
CA ASP A 34 -1.24 -11.97 8.41
C ASP A 34 -1.12 -10.51 7.98
N VAL A 35 -0.86 -10.25 6.70
CA VAL A 35 -0.88 -8.90 6.10
C VAL A 35 -2.23 -8.21 6.37
N LEU A 36 -3.35 -8.90 6.13
CA LEU A 36 -4.70 -8.38 6.42
C LEU A 36 -4.91 -8.09 7.90
N SER A 37 -4.43 -8.97 8.78
CA SER A 37 -4.50 -8.76 10.24
C SER A 37 -3.74 -7.50 10.67
N LYS A 38 -2.53 -7.28 10.14
CA LYS A 38 -1.73 -6.07 10.39
C LYS A 38 -2.40 -4.83 9.82
N ALA A 39 -2.88 -4.89 8.57
CA ALA A 39 -3.62 -3.81 7.93
C ALA A 39 -4.87 -3.41 8.74
N HIS A 40 -5.63 -4.39 9.25
CA HIS A 40 -6.79 -4.13 10.11
C HIS A 40 -6.42 -3.32 11.37
N LYS A 41 -5.34 -3.71 12.07
CA LYS A 41 -4.85 -2.98 13.26
C LYS A 41 -4.49 -1.54 12.92
N VAL A 42 -3.76 -1.34 11.81
CA VAL A 42 -3.35 -0.01 11.34
C VAL A 42 -4.57 0.85 11.00
N LEU A 43 -5.51 0.30 10.21
CA LEU A 43 -6.74 1.00 9.85
C LEU A 43 -7.55 1.42 11.09
N ALA A 44 -7.69 0.52 12.06
CA ALA A 44 -8.40 0.82 13.30
C ALA A 44 -7.73 1.95 14.09
N ALA A 45 -6.40 1.97 14.18
CA ALA A 45 -5.65 3.03 14.83
C ALA A 45 -5.78 4.37 14.08
N CYS A 46 -5.64 4.36 12.75
CA CYS A 46 -5.78 5.56 11.93
C CYS A 46 -7.19 6.16 11.99
N ARG A 47 -8.25 5.32 12.06
CA ARG A 47 -9.62 5.80 12.28
C ARG A 47 -9.79 6.48 13.64
N ARG A 48 -9.20 5.93 14.70
CA ARG A 48 -9.25 6.57 16.03
C ARG A 48 -8.58 7.94 16.05
N THR A 49 -7.55 8.16 15.23
CA THR A 49 -6.88 9.46 15.10
C THR A 49 -7.60 10.42 14.17
N GLY A 50 -8.63 9.97 13.44
CA GLY A 50 -9.40 10.79 12.51
C GLY A 50 -8.74 10.99 11.15
N PHE A 51 -7.78 10.17 10.76
CA PHE A 51 -7.20 10.24 9.43
C PHE A 51 -8.22 9.79 8.36
N PRO A 52 -8.37 10.54 7.25
CA PRO A 52 -9.13 10.05 6.11
C PRO A 52 -8.48 8.81 5.53
N ILE A 53 -9.31 7.80 5.22
CA ILE A 53 -8.86 6.54 4.66
C ILE A 53 -9.29 6.43 3.22
N ILE A 54 -8.33 6.16 2.36
CA ILE A 54 -8.51 5.97 0.93
C ILE A 54 -8.06 4.55 0.60
N TYR A 55 -8.94 3.80 -0.03
CA TYR A 55 -8.65 2.48 -0.58
C TYR A 55 -8.46 2.58 -2.08
N THR A 56 -7.58 1.75 -2.63
CA THR A 56 -7.59 1.46 -4.05
C THR A 56 -8.06 0.04 -4.29
N ARG A 57 -8.65 -0.19 -5.48
CA ARG A 57 -8.89 -1.51 -6.05
C ARG A 57 -8.33 -1.52 -7.45
N HIS A 58 -7.56 -2.55 -7.79
CA HIS A 58 -7.28 -2.84 -9.19
C HIS A 58 -8.57 -3.42 -9.79
N TRP A 59 -9.16 -2.74 -10.79
CA TRP A 59 -10.55 -2.98 -11.18
C TRP A 59 -10.72 -2.81 -12.67
N LEU A 60 -10.74 -3.93 -13.40
CA LEU A 60 -10.77 -3.97 -14.86
C LEU A 60 -12.17 -4.32 -15.38
N ASP A 61 -12.57 -3.66 -16.45
CA ASP A 61 -13.82 -3.98 -17.13
C ASP A 61 -13.82 -5.46 -17.57
N PRO A 62 -14.89 -6.25 -17.32
CA PRO A 62 -14.95 -7.65 -17.70
C PRO A 62 -14.77 -7.93 -19.20
N ARG A 63 -14.89 -6.90 -20.04
CA ARG A 63 -14.65 -6.97 -21.49
C ARG A 63 -13.20 -6.68 -21.88
N GLY A 64 -12.34 -6.40 -20.91
CA GLY A 64 -10.92 -6.11 -21.13
C GLY A 64 -10.63 -4.76 -21.82
N ILE A 65 -11.62 -3.88 -21.95
CA ILE A 65 -11.49 -2.64 -22.75
C ILE A 65 -10.59 -1.59 -22.11
N ASP A 66 -10.33 -1.68 -20.82
CA ASP A 66 -9.47 -0.79 -20.03
C ASP A 66 -8.22 -1.50 -19.49
N ALA A 67 -8.08 -2.79 -19.77
CA ALA A 67 -6.87 -3.55 -19.44
C ALA A 67 -5.62 -2.95 -20.13
N PRO A 68 -4.42 -3.16 -19.57
CA PRO A 68 -3.18 -2.80 -20.24
C PRO A 68 -3.11 -3.39 -21.65
N ARG A 69 -2.54 -2.65 -22.60
CA ARG A 69 -2.53 -3.02 -24.02
C ARG A 69 -1.97 -4.42 -24.30
N TYR A 70 -1.03 -4.86 -23.48
CA TYR A 70 -0.35 -6.16 -23.64
C TYR A 70 -0.74 -7.15 -22.54
N GLU A 71 -1.87 -6.90 -21.85
CA GLU A 71 -2.40 -7.84 -20.88
C GLU A 71 -2.83 -9.14 -21.58
N SER A 72 -2.52 -10.27 -20.95
CA SER A 72 -2.94 -11.58 -21.44
C SER A 72 -4.41 -11.81 -21.09
N LEU A 73 -5.30 -11.57 -22.04
CA LEU A 73 -6.73 -11.84 -21.88
C LEU A 73 -7.04 -13.31 -22.16
N ASP A 74 -8.12 -13.84 -21.56
CA ASP A 74 -8.63 -15.18 -21.88
C ASP A 74 -9.24 -15.26 -23.29
N ASP A 75 -9.64 -16.47 -23.73
CA ASP A 75 -10.24 -16.70 -25.05
C ASP A 75 -11.54 -15.89 -25.30
N ARG A 76 -12.13 -15.32 -24.27
CA ARG A 76 -13.33 -14.46 -24.32
C ARG A 76 -12.99 -12.98 -24.19
N GLY A 77 -11.70 -12.62 -24.20
CA GLY A 77 -11.23 -11.26 -24.05
C GLY A 77 -11.31 -10.71 -22.63
N ARG A 78 -11.44 -11.55 -21.59
CA ARG A 78 -11.56 -11.10 -20.20
C ARG A 78 -10.20 -11.07 -19.50
N PRO A 79 -9.98 -10.09 -18.60
CA PRO A 79 -8.79 -10.06 -17.77
C PRO A 79 -8.68 -11.31 -16.88
N PRO A 80 -7.46 -11.79 -16.59
CA PRO A 80 -7.25 -12.98 -15.74
C PRO A 80 -7.48 -12.71 -14.26
N HIS A 81 -7.43 -11.46 -13.84
CA HIS A 81 -7.59 -10.99 -12.46
C HIS A 81 -8.24 -9.60 -12.42
N SER A 82 -8.54 -9.11 -11.23
CA SER A 82 -9.06 -7.75 -10.97
C SER A 82 -10.35 -7.42 -11.72
N VAL A 83 -11.16 -8.44 -12.01
CA VAL A 83 -12.38 -8.30 -12.82
C VAL A 83 -13.46 -7.59 -12.02
N ALA A 84 -13.95 -6.48 -12.54
CA ALA A 84 -15.02 -5.68 -11.95
C ALA A 84 -16.27 -6.52 -11.70
N GLY A 85 -16.82 -6.43 -10.46
CA GLY A 85 -18.00 -7.18 -10.05
C GLY A 85 -17.75 -8.64 -9.67
N SER A 86 -16.51 -9.13 -9.74
CA SER A 86 -16.16 -10.44 -9.21
C SER A 86 -16.02 -10.38 -7.68
N THR A 87 -16.46 -11.44 -6.98
CA THR A 87 -16.32 -11.54 -5.52
C THR A 87 -14.86 -11.44 -5.08
N ARG A 88 -13.91 -11.98 -5.84
CA ARG A 88 -12.48 -11.92 -5.53
C ARG A 88 -11.85 -10.56 -5.85
N GLY A 89 -12.44 -9.78 -6.74
CA GLY A 89 -12.02 -8.40 -6.99
C GLY A 89 -12.39 -7.43 -5.87
N GLU A 90 -13.31 -7.80 -4.97
CA GLU A 90 -13.68 -6.92 -3.86
C GLU A 90 -12.60 -6.88 -2.76
N ILE A 91 -12.60 -5.77 -1.99
CA ILE A 91 -11.74 -5.63 -0.80
C ILE A 91 -12.13 -6.68 0.23
N CYS A 92 -11.12 -7.31 0.87
CA CYS A 92 -11.31 -8.35 1.85
C CYS A 92 -12.19 -7.88 3.02
N PRO A 93 -13.14 -8.70 3.50
CA PRO A 93 -14.05 -8.31 4.58
C PRO A 93 -13.35 -7.88 5.88
N GLU A 94 -12.18 -8.45 6.18
CA GLU A 94 -11.38 -8.15 7.35
C GLU A 94 -10.92 -6.69 7.42
N VAL A 95 -10.80 -6.05 6.27
CA VAL A 95 -10.33 -4.68 6.09
C VAL A 95 -11.33 -3.82 5.30
N ALA A 96 -12.58 -4.22 5.25
CA ALA A 96 -13.61 -3.56 4.46
C ALA A 96 -13.70 -2.06 4.75
N PRO A 97 -13.91 -1.22 3.72
CA PRO A 97 -14.18 0.20 3.90
C PRO A 97 -15.40 0.43 4.79
N GLN A 98 -15.35 1.50 5.58
CA GLN A 98 -16.45 1.96 6.44
C GLN A 98 -17.08 3.23 5.88
N ASP A 99 -18.22 3.64 6.44
CA ASP A 99 -18.87 4.87 6.06
C ASP A 99 -17.91 6.07 6.22
N GLY A 100 -17.76 6.83 5.15
CA GLY A 100 -16.84 7.96 5.07
C GLY A 100 -15.47 7.64 4.45
N ASP A 101 -15.10 6.36 4.31
CA ASP A 101 -13.89 5.96 3.58
C ASP A 101 -14.08 6.17 2.06
N ILE A 102 -12.98 6.47 1.38
CA ILE A 102 -12.98 6.72 -0.07
C ILE A 102 -12.45 5.47 -0.78
N VAL A 103 -13.18 4.98 -1.78
CA VAL A 103 -12.71 3.90 -2.66
C VAL A 103 -12.42 4.46 -4.04
N ILE A 104 -11.25 4.12 -4.58
CA ILE A 104 -10.78 4.52 -5.90
C ILE A 104 -10.43 3.28 -6.72
N ASP A 105 -11.14 3.09 -7.80
CA ASP A 105 -10.84 2.05 -8.79
C ASP A 105 -9.73 2.52 -9.71
N LYS A 106 -8.76 1.66 -9.98
CA LYS A 106 -7.63 1.93 -10.87
C LYS A 106 -7.41 0.78 -11.85
N GLN A 107 -6.85 1.09 -13.01
CA GLN A 107 -6.59 0.15 -14.10
C GLN A 107 -5.09 0.02 -14.41
N ARG A 108 -4.25 0.63 -13.60
CA ARG A 108 -2.78 0.56 -13.69
C ARG A 108 -2.20 0.34 -12.30
N PHE A 109 -0.93 -0.03 -12.21
CA PHE A 109 -0.31 -0.34 -10.93
C PHE A 109 -0.33 0.85 -9.98
N THR A 110 0.13 2.02 -10.43
CA THR A 110 0.06 3.22 -9.61
C THR A 110 -1.37 3.67 -9.35
N ALA A 111 -1.65 4.11 -8.14
CA ALA A 111 -2.93 4.65 -7.72
C ALA A 111 -3.23 6.04 -8.33
N PHE A 112 -2.23 6.70 -8.92
CA PHE A 112 -2.37 8.06 -9.45
C PHE A 112 -2.78 8.08 -10.93
N TYR A 113 -2.29 7.13 -11.73
CA TYR A 113 -2.50 7.18 -13.18
C TYR A 113 -3.97 6.93 -13.56
N GLY A 114 -4.58 7.95 -14.19
CA GLY A 114 -5.95 7.85 -14.70
C GLY A 114 -7.04 7.78 -13.63
N THR A 115 -6.72 8.12 -12.37
CA THR A 115 -7.66 8.12 -11.26
C THR A 115 -7.96 9.54 -10.76
N LYS A 116 -8.89 9.65 -9.81
CA LYS A 116 -9.18 10.90 -9.11
C LYS A 116 -8.32 11.13 -7.86
N LEU A 117 -7.27 10.31 -7.59
CA LEU A 117 -6.51 10.37 -6.34
C LEU A 117 -5.86 11.75 -6.15
N ASP A 118 -5.20 12.31 -7.17
CA ASP A 118 -4.61 13.65 -7.12
C ASP A 118 -5.63 14.71 -6.72
N LEU A 119 -6.83 14.69 -7.32
CA LEU A 119 -7.89 15.65 -7.01
C LEU A 119 -8.36 15.54 -5.56
N VAL A 120 -8.51 14.31 -5.06
CA VAL A 120 -8.93 14.03 -3.68
C VAL A 120 -7.90 14.54 -2.69
N LEU A 121 -6.63 14.16 -2.87
CA LEU A 121 -5.55 14.55 -1.97
C LEU A 121 -5.34 16.07 -1.96
N ASN A 122 -5.33 16.71 -3.11
CA ASN A 122 -5.22 18.17 -3.22
C ASN A 122 -6.40 18.89 -2.56
N ARG A 123 -7.65 18.41 -2.77
CA ARG A 123 -8.83 19.02 -2.17
C ARG A 123 -8.82 18.92 -0.64
N MET A 124 -8.23 17.86 -0.10
CA MET A 124 -8.10 17.60 1.33
C MET A 124 -6.83 18.23 1.94
N ASP A 125 -6.04 18.94 1.16
CA ASP A 125 -4.76 19.57 1.57
C ASP A 125 -3.78 18.58 2.22
N ILE A 126 -3.71 17.34 1.69
CA ILE A 126 -2.86 16.27 2.21
C ILE A 126 -1.41 16.52 1.77
N GLU A 127 -0.48 16.37 2.71
CA GLU A 127 0.97 16.43 2.49
C GLU A 127 1.69 15.12 2.87
N HIS A 128 1.02 14.26 3.62
CA HIS A 128 1.62 13.04 4.14
C HIS A 128 0.71 11.84 3.90
N LEU A 129 1.28 10.73 3.44
CA LEU A 129 0.57 9.49 3.19
C LEU A 129 1.14 8.36 4.04
N ILE A 130 0.27 7.66 4.75
CA ILE A 130 0.57 6.37 5.35
C ILE A 130 0.12 5.32 4.32
N ILE A 131 1.07 4.57 3.75
CA ILE A 131 0.79 3.65 2.64
C ILE A 131 1.14 2.22 3.05
N PHE A 132 0.25 1.28 2.75
CA PHE A 132 0.43 -0.16 2.89
C PHE A 132 -0.49 -0.91 1.94
N GLY A 133 -0.25 -2.21 1.78
CA GLY A 133 -1.06 -3.06 0.89
C GLY A 133 -0.21 -3.91 -0.04
N VAL A 134 -0.76 -4.31 -1.18
CA VAL A 134 -0.18 -5.30 -2.08
C VAL A 134 -0.28 -4.88 -3.55
N TRP A 135 0.56 -5.36 -4.47
CA TRP A 135 1.80 -6.10 -4.25
C TRP A 135 2.95 -5.13 -4.02
N THR A 136 3.89 -5.47 -3.15
CA THR A 136 4.93 -4.55 -2.71
C THR A 136 5.73 -3.97 -3.87
N GLU A 137 6.20 -4.78 -4.81
CA GLU A 137 7.01 -4.39 -5.97
C GLU A 137 6.19 -3.85 -7.16
N ALA A 138 4.88 -3.91 -7.08
CA ALA A 138 4.01 -3.52 -8.19
C ALA A 138 3.12 -2.33 -7.81
N CYS A 139 1.88 -2.57 -7.39
CA CYS A 139 0.92 -1.51 -7.11
C CYS A 139 1.36 -0.59 -5.98
N LEU A 140 1.96 -1.14 -4.93
CA LEU A 140 2.44 -0.33 -3.81
C LEU A 140 3.65 0.50 -4.21
N GLU A 141 4.72 -0.11 -4.71
CA GLU A 141 5.97 0.58 -5.05
C GLU A 141 5.77 1.66 -6.11
N THR A 142 5.03 1.36 -7.19
CA THR A 142 4.73 2.35 -8.22
C THR A 142 3.91 3.53 -7.69
N THR A 143 3.00 3.27 -6.75
CA THR A 143 2.25 4.33 -6.07
C THR A 143 3.14 5.16 -5.17
N VAL A 144 4.08 4.55 -4.45
CA VAL A 144 5.06 5.23 -3.60
C VAL A 144 5.94 6.16 -4.44
N TRP A 145 6.46 5.69 -5.59
CA TRP A 145 7.27 6.54 -6.49
C TRP A 145 6.47 7.71 -7.04
N ASP A 146 5.24 7.47 -7.47
CA ASP A 146 4.36 8.55 -7.96
C ASP A 146 4.02 9.57 -6.86
N ALA A 147 3.83 9.13 -5.62
CA ALA A 147 3.60 10.01 -4.48
C ALA A 147 4.84 10.84 -4.14
N LEU A 148 6.05 10.24 -4.15
CA LEU A 148 7.31 10.96 -3.92
C LEU A 148 7.56 12.05 -4.96
N TRP A 149 7.26 11.78 -6.25
CA TRP A 149 7.40 12.76 -7.34
C TRP A 149 6.32 13.85 -7.34
N ARG A 150 5.34 13.73 -6.43
CA ARG A 150 4.32 14.76 -6.12
C ARG A 150 4.57 15.45 -4.78
N ASP A 151 5.78 15.28 -4.23
CA ASP A 151 6.25 15.88 -2.98
C ASP A 151 5.47 15.46 -1.72
N PHE A 152 4.76 14.32 -1.75
CA PHE A 152 4.19 13.75 -0.53
C PHE A 152 5.29 13.17 0.36
N ARG A 153 5.18 13.39 1.67
CA ARG A 153 5.89 12.58 2.66
C ARG A 153 5.23 11.23 2.76
N ILE A 154 6.03 10.18 2.97
CA ILE A 154 5.52 8.82 3.01
C ILE A 154 5.95 8.11 4.27
N THR A 155 4.98 7.45 4.90
CA THR A 155 5.20 6.42 5.91
C THR A 155 4.74 5.09 5.33
N LEU A 156 5.64 4.12 5.28
CA LEU A 156 5.31 2.74 4.91
C LEU A 156 5.06 1.89 6.16
N VAL A 157 4.16 0.91 6.05
CA VAL A 157 3.93 -0.07 7.11
C VAL A 157 4.35 -1.44 6.57
N LYS A 158 5.62 -1.82 6.83
CA LYS A 158 6.29 -2.92 6.15
C LYS A 158 5.58 -4.26 6.28
N ASP A 159 5.08 -4.61 7.44
CA ASP A 159 4.42 -5.88 7.71
C ASP A 159 2.89 -5.88 7.44
N ALA A 160 2.34 -4.75 7.01
CA ALA A 160 1.02 -4.64 6.39
C ALA A 160 1.12 -4.62 4.84
N CYS A 161 2.29 -4.96 4.29
CA CYS A 161 2.56 -5.12 2.87
C CYS A 161 2.92 -6.57 2.58
N GLY A 162 2.77 -6.98 1.32
CA GLY A 162 3.10 -8.34 0.91
C GLY A 162 3.26 -8.49 -0.61
N SER A 163 3.83 -9.61 -1.02
CA SER A 163 4.03 -9.99 -2.42
C SER A 163 3.90 -11.50 -2.61
N ALA A 164 4.13 -11.98 -3.84
CA ALA A 164 4.10 -13.41 -4.17
C ALA A 164 5.06 -14.24 -3.31
N THR A 165 6.19 -13.66 -2.91
CA THR A 165 7.15 -14.27 -1.99
C THR A 165 7.69 -13.25 -1.01
N GLU A 166 8.09 -13.73 0.16
CA GLU A 166 8.73 -12.89 1.18
C GLU A 166 10.02 -12.22 0.65
N THR A 167 10.78 -12.91 -0.18
CA THR A 167 12.02 -12.37 -0.78
C THR A 167 11.71 -11.16 -1.69
N ILE A 168 10.71 -11.26 -2.56
CA ILE A 168 10.29 -10.15 -3.44
C ILE A 168 9.82 -8.98 -2.57
N HIS A 169 8.98 -9.23 -1.59
CA HIS A 169 8.51 -8.21 -0.65
C HIS A 169 9.67 -7.48 0.05
N LYS A 170 10.62 -8.22 0.62
CA LYS A 170 11.77 -7.65 1.33
C LYS A 170 12.66 -6.81 0.41
N THR A 171 12.94 -7.29 -0.80
CA THR A 171 13.78 -6.54 -1.76
C THR A 171 13.11 -5.24 -2.19
N ALA A 172 11.82 -5.26 -2.53
CA ALA A 172 11.08 -4.05 -2.90
C ALA A 172 11.02 -3.03 -1.74
N MET A 173 10.82 -3.52 -0.51
CA MET A 173 10.84 -2.63 0.67
C MET A 173 12.20 -1.99 0.88
N LEU A 174 13.30 -2.72 0.67
CA LEU A 174 14.67 -2.19 0.75
C LEU A 174 14.98 -1.23 -0.40
N ASP A 175 14.47 -1.49 -1.61
CA ASP A 175 14.58 -0.56 -2.73
C ASP A 175 13.90 0.78 -2.41
N MET A 176 12.67 0.74 -1.92
CA MET A 176 11.99 1.95 -1.48
C MET A 176 12.75 2.65 -0.35
N ALA A 177 13.24 1.93 0.66
CA ALA A 177 14.01 2.49 1.77
C ALA A 177 15.24 3.28 1.28
N ASN A 178 15.93 2.82 0.24
CA ASN A 178 17.09 3.50 -0.32
C ASN A 178 16.78 4.91 -0.89
N TRP A 179 15.53 5.21 -1.18
CA TRP A 179 15.13 6.45 -1.85
C TRP A 179 13.97 7.20 -1.21
N LEU A 180 13.42 6.70 -0.10
CA LEU A 180 12.22 7.23 0.59
C LEU A 180 12.52 8.57 1.30
N ARG A 181 12.89 9.59 0.52
CA ARG A 181 13.35 10.90 1.00
C ARG A 181 12.33 11.54 1.93
N GLY A 182 12.78 11.83 3.16
CA GLY A 182 11.92 12.40 4.21
C GLY A 182 10.88 11.43 4.75
N GLY A 183 10.93 10.16 4.36
CA GLY A 183 9.97 9.15 4.77
C GLY A 183 10.41 8.30 5.95
N MET A 184 9.49 7.43 6.37
CA MET A 184 9.64 6.50 7.49
C MET A 184 9.08 5.13 7.13
N ILE A 185 9.61 4.10 7.80
CA ILE A 185 9.07 2.74 7.73
C ILE A 185 8.80 2.24 9.15
N PHE A 186 7.62 1.70 9.34
CA PHE A 186 7.15 1.13 10.61
C PHE A 186 6.77 -0.34 10.44
N GLY A 187 6.86 -1.11 11.52
CA GLY A 187 5.98 -2.24 11.73
C GLY A 187 4.60 -1.77 12.19
N ALA A 188 3.55 -2.53 11.92
CA ALA A 188 2.16 -2.15 12.25
C ALA A 188 1.97 -1.83 13.75
N GLU A 189 2.55 -2.63 14.62
CA GLU A 189 2.44 -2.42 16.07
C GLU A 189 3.15 -1.15 16.53
N GLU A 190 4.29 -0.84 15.93
CA GLU A 190 5.04 0.37 16.26
C GLU A 190 4.31 1.63 15.76
N LEU A 191 3.67 1.57 14.58
CA LEU A 191 2.83 2.67 14.10
C LEU A 191 1.62 2.89 15.03
N VAL A 192 0.96 1.82 15.47
CA VAL A 192 -0.15 1.93 16.44
C VAL A 192 0.32 2.60 17.74
N LYS A 193 1.49 2.20 18.30
CA LYS A 193 2.08 2.87 19.47
C LYS A 193 2.31 4.35 19.23
N ALA A 194 2.88 4.71 18.07
CA ALA A 194 3.14 6.09 17.71
C ALA A 194 1.85 6.93 17.65
N LEU A 195 0.79 6.38 17.06
CA LEU A 195 -0.52 7.03 16.96
C LEU A 195 -1.23 7.16 18.32
N ASP A 196 -1.02 6.19 19.21
CA ASP A 196 -1.55 6.22 20.57
C ASP A 196 -0.68 7.08 21.54
N GLY A 197 0.40 7.71 21.05
CA GLY A 197 1.27 8.60 21.82
C GLY A 197 2.27 7.89 22.73
N ASN A 198 2.52 6.61 22.52
CA ASN A 198 3.50 5.79 23.23
C ASN A 198 4.88 5.84 22.57
N ASP A 199 5.89 5.33 23.26
CA ASP A 199 7.23 5.13 22.71
C ASP A 199 7.19 4.09 21.58
N TYR A 200 7.86 4.38 20.46
CA TYR A 200 7.87 3.56 19.26
C TYR A 200 9.24 3.49 18.60
N ARG A 201 9.42 2.49 17.77
CA ARG A 201 10.56 2.34 16.86
C ARG A 201 10.11 2.54 15.43
N ALA A 202 10.94 3.23 14.64
CA ALA A 202 10.73 3.38 13.20
C ALA A 202 12.06 3.61 12.52
N TRP A 203 12.20 3.02 11.35
CA TRP A 203 13.29 3.39 10.48
C TRP A 203 12.99 4.77 9.87
N ARG A 204 14.04 5.60 9.72
CA ARG A 204 13.94 6.93 9.11
C ARG A 204 14.94 7.07 7.99
N PHE A 205 14.51 7.66 6.90
CA PHE A 205 15.42 7.97 5.81
C PHE A 205 16.44 9.03 6.25
N GLU A 206 17.72 8.70 6.17
CA GLU A 206 18.81 9.61 6.47
C GLU A 206 19.54 10.06 5.20
N LYS A 207 19.85 9.11 4.32
CA LYS A 207 20.58 9.35 3.07
C LYS A 207 20.27 8.28 2.03
N PRO A 208 20.44 8.59 0.72
CA PRO A 208 20.35 7.59 -0.33
C PRO A 208 21.32 6.42 -0.11
N PHE A 209 20.92 5.23 -0.54
CA PHE A 209 21.69 3.98 -0.41
C PHE A 209 22.11 3.64 1.04
N SER A 210 21.28 3.94 2.02
CA SER A 210 21.52 3.52 3.40
C SER A 210 21.29 2.02 3.63
N MET A 211 20.55 1.36 2.72
CA MET A 211 20.21 -0.07 2.74
C MET A 211 20.74 -0.81 1.51
N PRO A 212 22.06 -0.83 1.24
CA PRO A 212 22.64 -1.50 0.08
C PRO A 212 22.67 -3.01 0.30
N TYR A 213 21.57 -3.68 -0.01
CA TYR A 213 21.41 -5.10 0.25
C TYR A 213 22.14 -5.99 -0.78
N ARG A 214 22.45 -7.20 -0.36
CA ARG A 214 22.92 -8.34 -1.15
C ARG A 214 22.09 -9.55 -0.74
N THR A 215 22.14 -10.63 -1.51
CA THR A 215 21.39 -11.86 -1.20
C THR A 215 21.54 -12.29 0.27
N GLU A 216 22.76 -12.20 0.81
CA GLU A 216 23.08 -12.66 2.16
C GLU A 216 22.64 -11.66 3.25
N THR A 217 22.26 -10.44 2.90
CA THR A 217 21.93 -9.36 3.85
C THR A 217 20.48 -8.91 3.81
N ILE A 218 19.67 -9.45 2.90
CA ILE A 218 18.25 -9.03 2.73
C ILE A 218 17.50 -9.12 4.06
N ASP A 219 17.55 -10.26 4.73
CA ASP A 219 16.79 -10.49 5.96
C ASP A 219 17.21 -9.53 7.08
N SER A 220 18.52 -9.42 7.33
CA SER A 220 19.03 -8.57 8.41
C SER A 220 18.77 -7.08 8.18
N LEU A 221 18.85 -6.61 6.94
CA LEU A 221 18.53 -5.23 6.59
C LEU A 221 17.03 -4.95 6.69
N TYR A 222 16.19 -5.88 6.22
CA TYR A 222 14.74 -5.75 6.35
C TYR A 222 14.29 -5.69 7.82
N GLU A 223 14.87 -6.53 8.69
CA GLU A 223 14.57 -6.49 10.13
C GLU A 223 14.97 -5.15 10.79
N SER A 224 15.99 -4.47 10.24
CA SER A 224 16.44 -3.18 10.74
C SER A 224 15.55 -1.99 10.33
N LEU A 225 14.65 -2.19 9.35
CA LEU A 225 13.60 -1.24 9.00
C LEU A 225 12.48 -1.28 10.06
#